data_dfa886b0acb572a43021c19a77d913b8
#
_entry.id   dfa886b0acb572a43021c19a77d913b8
#
_cell.length_a   1.000
_cell.length_b   1.000
_cell.length_c   1.000
_cell.angle_alpha   90.00
_cell.angle_beta   90.00
_cell.angle_gamma   90.00
#
_symmetry.space_group_name_H-M   'P 1'
#
loop_
_entity.id
_entity.type
_entity.pdbx_description
1 polymer ?
#
loop_
_entity_poly.entity_id
_entity_poly.type
_entity_poly.pdbx_seq_one_letter_code
_entity_poly.pdbx_strand_id
1 'polypeptide(L)'
;AATGKPIILSTGLSSLSEVADSVAYIEKCNPSYISERKLALLQCTSSYPTPDDDANLDAMLTLKSEFGLPVGYSDHTLGVDAIEIAVALGAEIIEKHFTDTREGQTFRDHHVSLTQDEVQKTLDKMQKIVTLKGDGEKILTNSESDAEHHITFRRGIYIKRDVSVGEILTAED
;
A
#
# COMPACT_ATOMS: atom_id res chain seq x y z
N ALA A 1 17.86 19.88 -4.16
CA ALA A 1 19.08 19.12 -4.43
C ALA A 1 20.29 19.60 -3.62
N ALA A 2 20.50 20.91 -3.48
CA ALA A 2 21.67 21.45 -2.74
C ALA A 2 21.72 21.08 -1.25
N THR A 3 20.58 20.80 -0.61
CA THR A 3 20.50 20.47 0.83
C THR A 3 20.80 19.00 1.13
N GLY A 4 20.74 18.10 0.13
CA GLY A 4 20.87 16.65 0.30
C GLY A 4 19.74 15.97 1.07
N LYS A 5 18.69 16.71 1.48
CA LYS A 5 17.54 16.17 2.18
C LYS A 5 16.63 15.38 1.24
N PRO A 6 15.95 14.31 1.70
CA PRO A 6 14.97 13.60 0.88
C PRO A 6 13.90 14.55 0.31
N ILE A 7 13.40 14.21 -0.87
CA ILE A 7 12.31 14.91 -1.56
C ILE A 7 11.09 14.00 -1.59
N ILE A 8 9.94 14.53 -1.20
CA ILE A 8 8.63 13.95 -1.44
C ILE A 8 7.97 14.83 -2.49
N LEU A 9 7.61 14.24 -3.64
CA LEU A 9 7.03 14.93 -4.77
C LEU A 9 5.60 14.44 -5.02
N SER A 10 4.63 15.31 -4.77
CA SER A 10 3.23 15.06 -5.14
C SER A 10 3.03 15.30 -6.64
N THR A 11 2.27 14.40 -7.29
CA THR A 11 2.12 14.36 -8.75
C THR A 11 0.75 14.86 -9.25
N GLY A 12 0.03 15.60 -8.41
CA GLY A 12 -1.27 16.18 -8.78
C GLY A 12 -1.18 17.08 -10.00
N LEU A 13 -2.22 17.06 -10.85
CA LEU A 13 -2.31 17.80 -12.12
C LEU A 13 -1.25 17.42 -13.16
N SER A 14 -0.50 16.33 -12.98
CA SER A 14 0.57 15.92 -13.89
C SER A 14 0.23 14.63 -14.61
N SER A 15 0.56 14.57 -15.88
CA SER A 15 0.63 13.32 -16.65
C SER A 15 1.88 12.52 -16.29
N LEU A 16 1.91 11.22 -16.63
CA LEU A 16 3.08 10.37 -16.38
C LEU A 16 4.36 10.91 -17.05
N SER A 17 4.24 11.50 -18.25
CA SER A 17 5.38 12.12 -18.94
C SER A 17 5.92 13.35 -18.22
N GLU A 18 5.08 14.19 -17.63
CA GLU A 18 5.52 15.36 -16.86
C GLU A 18 6.17 14.93 -15.53
N VAL A 19 5.70 13.83 -14.93
CA VAL A 19 6.36 13.23 -13.77
C VAL A 19 7.74 12.70 -14.17
N ALA A 20 7.86 12.02 -15.32
CA ALA A 20 9.13 11.52 -15.84
C ALA A 20 10.13 12.65 -16.08
N ASP A 21 9.71 13.77 -16.69
CA ASP A 21 10.54 14.95 -16.88
C ASP A 21 11.02 15.53 -15.54
N SER A 22 10.16 15.54 -14.53
CA SER A 22 10.50 16.04 -13.19
C SER A 22 11.51 15.14 -12.49
N VAL A 23 11.33 13.81 -12.56
CA VAL A 23 12.28 12.82 -12.03
C VAL A 23 13.63 12.94 -12.70
N ALA A 24 13.66 13.00 -14.04
CA ALA A 24 14.89 13.16 -14.82
C ALA A 24 15.62 14.47 -14.49
N TYR A 25 14.87 15.55 -14.27
CA TYR A 25 15.46 16.82 -13.85
C TYR A 25 16.11 16.74 -12.46
N ILE A 26 15.44 16.09 -11.49
CA ILE A 26 15.98 15.90 -10.14
C ILE A 26 17.24 15.04 -10.19
N GLU A 27 17.22 13.94 -10.97
CA GLU A 27 18.36 13.05 -11.17
C GLU A 27 19.54 13.79 -11.80
N LYS A 28 19.29 14.58 -12.83
CA LYS A 28 20.32 15.43 -13.47
C LYS A 28 20.96 16.41 -12.49
N CYS A 29 20.17 16.98 -11.55
CA CYS A 29 20.69 17.89 -10.53
C CYS A 29 21.56 17.17 -9.50
N ASN A 30 21.18 15.95 -9.10
CA ASN A 30 21.93 15.11 -8.18
C ASN A 30 21.49 13.65 -8.29
N PRO A 31 22.28 12.78 -8.94
CA PRO A 31 21.95 11.37 -9.13
C PRO A 31 21.69 10.58 -7.83
N SER A 32 22.20 11.05 -6.69
CA SER A 32 22.02 10.37 -5.40
C SER A 32 20.55 10.32 -4.97
N TYR A 33 19.68 11.19 -5.49
CA TYR A 33 18.24 11.13 -5.19
C TYR A 33 17.59 9.85 -5.71
N ILE A 34 18.08 9.32 -6.80
CA ILE A 34 17.60 8.04 -7.37
C ILE A 34 18.37 6.87 -6.75
N SER A 35 19.72 6.88 -6.80
CA SER A 35 20.55 5.74 -6.38
C SER A 35 20.43 5.43 -4.88
N GLU A 36 20.20 6.44 -4.03
CA GLU A 36 20.01 6.28 -2.58
C GLU A 36 18.52 6.31 -2.16
N ARG A 37 17.59 6.28 -3.13
CA ARG A 37 16.13 6.30 -2.89
C ARG A 37 15.68 7.49 -2.02
N LYS A 38 16.25 8.67 -2.25
CA LYS A 38 15.93 9.91 -1.55
C LYS A 38 14.80 10.72 -2.19
N LEU A 39 14.24 10.23 -3.30
CA LEU A 39 13.04 10.78 -3.94
C LEU A 39 11.90 9.80 -3.75
N ALA A 40 10.75 10.29 -3.27
CA ALA A 40 9.48 9.57 -3.21
C ALA A 40 8.43 10.30 -4.05
N LEU A 41 7.55 9.55 -4.70
CA LEU A 41 6.46 10.08 -5.51
C LEU A 41 5.12 9.80 -4.82
N LEU A 42 4.25 10.81 -4.72
CA LEU A 42 2.90 10.62 -4.20
C LEU A 42 1.88 10.71 -5.34
N GLN A 43 1.08 9.67 -5.53
CA GLN A 43 -0.19 9.82 -6.25
C GLN A 43 -1.03 10.88 -5.55
N CYS A 44 -1.61 11.78 -6.30
CA CYS A 44 -2.37 12.89 -5.79
C CYS A 44 -3.40 13.35 -6.82
N THR A 45 -4.61 13.68 -6.37
CA THR A 45 -5.61 14.41 -7.16
C THR A 45 -5.86 15.77 -6.50
N SER A 46 -5.58 16.84 -7.25
CA SER A 46 -5.70 18.22 -6.73
C SER A 46 -7.13 18.73 -6.81
N SER A 47 -8.05 18.07 -6.10
CA SER A 47 -9.45 18.44 -5.90
C SER A 47 -9.79 18.36 -4.41
N TYR A 48 -10.56 19.31 -3.87
CA TYR A 48 -10.82 19.45 -2.43
C TYR A 48 -12.31 19.64 -2.13
N PRO A 49 -13.09 18.57 -1.82
CA PRO A 49 -12.64 17.17 -1.74
C PRO A 49 -12.41 16.53 -3.12
N THR A 50 -11.59 15.49 -3.15
CA THR A 50 -11.48 14.60 -4.31
C THR A 50 -12.67 13.63 -4.30
N PRO A 51 -13.45 13.53 -5.39
CA PRO A 51 -14.42 12.45 -5.57
C PRO A 51 -13.74 11.08 -5.56
N ASP A 52 -14.41 10.06 -5.04
CA ASP A 52 -13.83 8.71 -4.94
C ASP A 52 -13.40 8.16 -6.32
N ASP A 53 -14.20 8.41 -7.37
CA ASP A 53 -13.91 7.99 -8.75
C ASP A 53 -12.61 8.63 -9.31
N ASP A 54 -12.18 9.76 -8.76
CA ASP A 54 -10.98 10.49 -9.19
C ASP A 54 -9.74 10.24 -8.32
N ALA A 55 -9.85 9.45 -7.24
CA ALA A 55 -8.72 9.15 -6.35
C ALA A 55 -7.62 8.34 -7.06
N ASN A 56 -8.02 7.42 -7.95
CA ASN A 56 -7.14 6.63 -8.83
C ASN A 56 -5.91 6.05 -8.12
N LEU A 57 -6.13 5.29 -7.05
CA LEU A 57 -5.07 4.76 -6.20
C LEU A 57 -4.12 3.81 -6.94
N ASP A 58 -4.59 3.10 -7.97
CA ASP A 58 -3.75 2.21 -8.78
C ASP A 58 -2.66 2.97 -9.55
N ALA A 59 -2.79 4.30 -9.72
CA ALA A 59 -1.72 5.10 -10.29
C ALA A 59 -0.43 5.07 -9.43
N MET A 60 -0.51 4.78 -8.12
CA MET A 60 0.67 4.52 -7.30
C MET A 60 1.47 3.33 -7.82
N LEU A 61 0.78 2.25 -8.24
CA LEU A 61 1.43 1.05 -8.76
C LEU A 61 2.11 1.35 -10.10
N THR A 62 1.48 2.19 -10.93
CA THR A 62 2.07 2.70 -12.17
C THR A 62 3.35 3.50 -11.89
N LEU A 63 3.30 4.46 -10.95
CA LEU A 63 4.47 5.24 -10.55
C LEU A 63 5.60 4.34 -10.01
N LYS A 64 5.25 3.34 -9.18
CA LYS A 64 6.23 2.39 -8.64
C LYS A 64 6.88 1.55 -9.73
N SER A 65 6.09 1.04 -10.67
CA SER A 65 6.57 0.22 -11.79
C SER A 65 7.46 1.01 -12.75
N GLU A 66 7.08 2.25 -13.05
CA GLU A 66 7.81 3.10 -14.01
C GLU A 66 9.13 3.61 -13.46
N PHE A 67 9.15 4.08 -12.21
CA PHE A 67 10.31 4.78 -11.67
C PHE A 67 11.14 3.95 -10.68
N GLY A 68 10.62 2.83 -10.14
CA GLY A 68 11.31 2.03 -9.12
C GLY A 68 11.56 2.78 -7.80
N LEU A 69 10.91 3.91 -7.59
CA LEU A 69 11.07 4.79 -6.41
C LEU A 69 10.07 4.43 -5.31
N PRO A 70 10.30 4.87 -4.05
CA PRO A 70 9.26 4.87 -3.02
C PRO A 70 8.02 5.62 -3.50
N VAL A 71 6.84 5.03 -3.26
CA VAL A 71 5.57 5.64 -3.63
C VAL A 71 4.66 5.81 -2.43
N GLY A 72 3.79 6.80 -2.49
CA GLY A 72 2.80 7.09 -1.48
C GLY A 72 1.55 7.73 -2.07
N TYR A 73 0.68 8.18 -1.19
CA TYR A 73 -0.58 8.82 -1.53
C TYR A 73 -0.77 10.12 -0.77
N SER A 74 -1.06 11.20 -1.49
CA SER A 74 -1.50 12.48 -0.94
C SER A 74 -3.01 12.57 -1.08
N ASP A 75 -3.71 12.46 0.04
CA ASP A 75 -5.15 12.24 0.10
C ASP A 75 -5.95 13.52 0.34
N HIS A 76 -6.89 13.79 -0.55
CA HIS A 76 -7.88 14.86 -0.43
C HIS A 76 -9.32 14.35 -0.48
N THR A 77 -9.55 13.03 -0.38
CA THR A 77 -10.91 12.46 -0.25
C THR A 77 -11.50 12.77 1.12
N LEU A 78 -12.80 12.54 1.28
CA LEU A 78 -13.45 12.59 2.59
C LEU A 78 -13.20 11.27 3.35
N GLY A 79 -12.94 11.40 4.65
CA GLY A 79 -12.71 10.21 5.49
C GLY A 79 -11.31 9.63 5.35
N VAL A 80 -11.20 8.29 5.48
CA VAL A 80 -9.92 7.58 5.57
C VAL A 80 -9.84 6.33 4.67
N ASP A 81 -10.90 5.99 3.97
CA ASP A 81 -10.99 4.75 3.18
C ASP A 81 -9.90 4.69 2.09
N ALA A 82 -9.66 5.81 1.40
CA ALA A 82 -8.60 5.91 0.40
C ALA A 82 -7.21 5.70 1.02
N ILE A 83 -6.96 6.19 2.23
CA ILE A 83 -5.72 5.95 2.98
C ILE A 83 -5.55 4.46 3.27
N GLU A 84 -6.59 3.78 3.77
CA GLU A 84 -6.55 2.37 4.09
C GLU A 84 -6.24 1.52 2.85
N ILE A 85 -6.87 1.83 1.73
CA ILE A 85 -6.63 1.15 0.45
C ILE A 85 -5.20 1.46 -0.05
N ALA A 86 -4.75 2.70 0.00
CA ALA A 86 -3.39 3.07 -0.40
C ALA A 86 -2.32 2.31 0.40
N VAL A 87 -2.49 2.17 1.72
CA VAL A 87 -1.60 1.37 2.58
C VAL A 87 -1.66 -0.11 2.20
N ALA A 88 -2.85 -0.64 1.93
CA ALA A 88 -3.02 -2.01 1.46
C ALA A 88 -2.32 -2.25 0.11
N LEU A 89 -2.35 -1.29 -0.81
CA LEU A 89 -1.64 -1.32 -2.09
C LEU A 89 -0.11 -1.11 -1.95
N GLY A 90 0.38 -0.72 -0.77
CA GLY A 90 1.81 -0.61 -0.49
C GLY A 90 2.35 0.82 -0.53
N ALA A 91 1.53 1.81 -0.23
CA ALA A 91 1.99 3.16 0.04
C ALA A 91 3.01 3.15 1.18
N GLU A 92 4.18 3.74 0.94
CA GLU A 92 5.25 3.91 1.92
C GLU A 92 5.09 5.24 2.69
N ILE A 93 4.36 6.19 2.10
CA ILE A 93 4.11 7.53 2.65
C ILE A 93 2.64 7.86 2.46
N ILE A 94 2.02 8.40 3.50
CA ILE A 94 0.67 8.98 3.43
C ILE A 94 0.77 10.44 3.83
N GLU A 95 0.19 11.31 3.00
CA GLU A 95 0.01 12.73 3.28
C GLU A 95 -1.48 13.02 3.40
N LYS A 96 -1.88 13.74 4.44
CA LYS A 96 -3.27 14.13 4.70
C LYS A 96 -3.32 15.47 5.40
N HIS A 97 -4.29 16.28 5.05
CA HIS A 97 -4.58 17.52 5.76
C HIS A 97 -4.98 17.24 7.22
N PHE A 98 -4.55 18.12 8.11
CA PHE A 98 -4.82 18.07 9.55
C PHE A 98 -5.47 19.36 10.02
N THR A 99 -6.40 19.25 10.96
CA THR A 99 -7.02 20.38 11.64
C THR A 99 -7.28 20.08 13.12
N ASP A 100 -7.28 21.08 13.94
CA ASP A 100 -7.73 20.99 15.34
C ASP A 100 -9.26 20.85 15.43
N THR A 101 -10.00 21.53 14.54
CA THR A 101 -11.46 21.43 14.43
C THR A 101 -11.92 21.77 13.02
N ARG A 102 -13.03 21.17 12.58
CA ARG A 102 -13.77 21.57 11.37
C ARG A 102 -14.89 22.56 11.67
N GLU A 103 -15.32 22.65 12.94
CA GLU A 103 -16.41 23.50 13.35
C GLU A 103 -16.04 24.99 13.20
N GLY A 104 -16.88 25.74 12.51
CA GLY A 104 -16.65 27.15 12.23
C GLY A 104 -15.59 27.47 11.17
N GLN A 105 -14.94 26.46 10.59
CA GLN A 105 -13.95 26.65 9.54
C GLN A 105 -14.61 26.74 8.17
N THR A 106 -14.19 27.74 7.37
CA THR A 106 -14.76 28.01 6.04
C THR A 106 -13.81 27.67 4.89
N PHE A 107 -12.51 27.54 5.18
CA PHE A 107 -11.54 27.18 4.14
C PHE A 107 -11.64 25.69 3.79
N ARG A 108 -11.66 25.40 2.51
CA ARG A 108 -11.94 24.06 1.94
C ARG A 108 -11.10 22.93 2.53
N ASP A 109 -9.84 23.21 2.86
CA ASP A 109 -8.89 22.20 3.34
C ASP A 109 -9.31 21.61 4.69
N HIS A 110 -10.02 22.37 5.54
CA HIS A 110 -10.54 21.85 6.80
C HIS A 110 -11.56 20.73 6.59
N HIS A 111 -12.31 20.74 5.47
CA HIS A 111 -13.31 19.71 5.20
C HIS A 111 -12.68 18.33 4.90
N VAL A 112 -11.50 18.33 4.28
CA VAL A 112 -10.75 17.10 3.96
C VAL A 112 -9.73 16.73 5.03
N SER A 113 -9.55 17.59 6.07
CA SER A 113 -8.58 17.39 7.15
C SER A 113 -9.07 16.33 8.14
N LEU A 114 -8.13 15.63 8.77
CA LEU A 114 -8.38 14.79 9.94
C LEU A 114 -8.13 15.60 11.22
N THR A 115 -8.93 15.34 12.25
CA THR A 115 -8.69 15.81 13.61
C THR A 115 -7.70 14.91 14.32
N GLN A 116 -7.20 15.34 15.50
CA GLN A 116 -6.24 14.57 16.28
C GLN A 116 -6.71 13.13 16.57
N ASP A 117 -7.96 12.98 17.01
CA ASP A 117 -8.52 11.66 17.32
C ASP A 117 -8.66 10.77 16.08
N GLU A 118 -9.00 11.36 14.94
CA GLU A 118 -9.11 10.65 13.67
C GLU A 118 -7.74 10.22 13.17
N VAL A 119 -6.71 11.06 13.31
CA VAL A 119 -5.32 10.70 12.98
C VAL A 119 -4.87 9.49 13.80
N GLN A 120 -5.12 9.50 15.13
CA GLN A 120 -4.72 8.37 15.97
C GLN A 120 -5.40 7.07 15.54
N LYS A 121 -6.72 7.09 15.30
CA LYS A 121 -7.47 5.93 14.80
C LYS A 121 -6.95 5.44 13.44
N THR A 122 -6.61 6.40 12.56
CA THR A 122 -6.06 6.08 11.24
C THR A 122 -4.70 5.40 11.35
N LEU A 123 -3.81 5.89 12.23
CA LEU A 123 -2.49 5.28 12.46
C LEU A 123 -2.64 3.84 13.00
N ASP A 124 -3.54 3.62 13.97
CA ASP A 124 -3.80 2.28 14.51
C ASP A 124 -4.32 1.33 13.42
N LYS A 125 -5.18 1.84 12.53
CA LYS A 125 -5.72 1.08 11.41
C LYS A 125 -4.65 0.75 10.37
N MET A 126 -3.81 1.73 10.02
CA MET A 126 -2.68 1.53 9.10
C MET A 126 -1.73 0.46 9.64
N GLN A 127 -1.39 0.49 10.92
CA GLN A 127 -0.56 -0.53 11.56
C GLN A 127 -1.19 -1.92 11.46
N LYS A 128 -2.50 -2.02 11.69
CA LYS A 128 -3.24 -3.28 11.53
C LYS A 128 -3.22 -3.79 10.09
N ILE A 129 -3.40 -2.92 9.11
CA ILE A 129 -3.32 -3.28 7.68
C ILE A 129 -1.94 -3.83 7.35
N VAL A 130 -0.86 -3.17 7.77
CA VAL A 130 0.52 -3.63 7.54
C VAL A 130 0.74 -5.01 8.17
N THR A 131 0.25 -5.23 9.40
CA THR A 131 0.33 -6.54 10.06
C THR A 131 -0.44 -7.62 9.28
N LEU A 132 -1.63 -7.32 8.79
CA LEU A 132 -2.46 -8.26 8.04
C LEU A 132 -1.89 -8.59 6.65
N LYS A 133 -1.15 -7.66 6.04
CA LYS A 133 -0.47 -7.90 4.75
C LYS A 133 0.60 -8.99 4.85
N GLY A 134 1.27 -9.10 5.99
CA GLY A 134 2.37 -10.05 6.17
C GLY A 134 3.54 -9.76 5.21
N ASP A 135 4.35 -10.77 4.99
CA ASP A 135 5.56 -10.72 4.15
C ASP A 135 5.34 -11.27 2.72
N GLY A 136 4.16 -11.86 2.46
CA GLY A 136 3.82 -12.47 1.17
C GLY A 136 4.31 -13.92 1.01
N GLU A 137 5.03 -14.50 1.97
CA GLU A 137 5.47 -15.88 1.89
C GLU A 137 4.32 -16.85 2.19
N LYS A 138 4.07 -17.81 1.27
CA LYS A 138 3.04 -18.84 1.46
C LYS A 138 3.62 -20.07 2.14
N ILE A 139 3.77 -19.95 3.47
CA ILE A 139 4.23 -21.04 4.34
C ILE A 139 3.15 -21.45 5.33
N LEU A 140 3.36 -22.62 5.99
CA LEU A 140 2.54 -23.02 7.12
C LEU A 140 2.76 -22.03 8.28
N THR A 141 1.69 -21.41 8.76
CA THR A 141 1.79 -20.45 9.87
C THR A 141 1.99 -21.14 11.21
N ASN A 142 2.53 -20.41 12.19
CA ASN A 142 2.70 -20.96 13.55
C ASN A 142 1.36 -21.40 14.14
N SER A 143 0.29 -20.61 13.96
CA SER A 143 -1.05 -20.96 14.45
C SER A 143 -1.62 -22.25 13.84
N GLU A 144 -1.35 -22.50 12.55
CA GLU A 144 -1.76 -23.75 11.90
C GLU A 144 -0.91 -24.93 12.35
N SER A 145 0.38 -24.72 12.65
CA SER A 145 1.30 -25.74 13.15
C SER A 145 0.95 -26.13 14.59
N ASP A 146 0.79 -25.12 15.47
CA ASP A 146 0.51 -25.31 16.90
C ASP A 146 -0.84 -26.02 17.12
N ALA A 147 -1.84 -25.75 16.27
CA ALA A 147 -3.14 -26.40 16.31
C ALA A 147 -3.18 -27.76 15.56
N GLU A 148 -2.06 -28.23 15.04
CA GLU A 148 -1.96 -29.48 14.25
C GLU A 148 -2.93 -29.54 13.05
N HIS A 149 -3.35 -28.36 12.52
CA HIS A 149 -4.30 -28.28 11.41
C HIS A 149 -3.77 -28.92 10.14
N HIS A 150 -2.46 -28.97 9.97
CA HIS A 150 -1.81 -29.67 8.86
C HIS A 150 -2.04 -31.19 8.90
N ILE A 151 -2.41 -31.76 10.05
CA ILE A 151 -2.78 -33.18 10.23
C ILE A 151 -4.31 -33.32 10.13
N THR A 152 -5.05 -32.53 10.90
CA THR A 152 -6.50 -32.71 11.10
C THR A 152 -7.37 -32.19 9.95
N PHE A 153 -6.92 -31.14 9.21
CA PHE A 153 -7.71 -30.53 8.14
C PHE A 153 -7.22 -30.88 6.73
N ARG A 154 -6.06 -31.49 6.61
CA ARG A 154 -5.57 -31.95 5.31
C ARG A 154 -6.34 -33.18 4.84
N ARG A 155 -6.74 -33.14 3.58
CA ARG A 155 -7.22 -34.34 2.88
C ARG A 155 -6.01 -35.14 2.43
N GLY A 156 -6.04 -36.45 2.68
CA GLY A 156 -5.06 -37.42 2.19
C GLY A 156 -5.67 -38.32 1.10
N ILE A 157 -4.81 -38.96 0.38
CA ILE A 157 -5.19 -40.11 -0.48
C ILE A 157 -5.01 -41.34 0.36
N TYR A 158 -6.05 -42.12 0.51
CA TYR A 158 -6.06 -43.35 1.29
C TYR A 158 -6.50 -44.51 0.40
N ILE A 159 -5.89 -45.66 0.61
CA ILE A 159 -6.30 -46.92 -0.04
C ILE A 159 -7.61 -47.37 0.61
N LYS A 160 -8.58 -47.80 -0.21
CA LYS A 160 -9.94 -48.20 0.22
C LYS A 160 -10.02 -49.61 0.77
N ARG A 161 -8.98 -50.47 0.56
CA ARG A 161 -8.92 -51.84 0.97
C ARG A 161 -7.52 -52.22 1.42
N ASP A 162 -7.39 -53.37 2.06
CA ASP A 162 -6.08 -53.93 2.33
C ASP A 162 -5.37 -54.36 1.03
N VAL A 163 -4.08 -54.08 0.95
CA VAL A 163 -3.23 -54.42 -0.19
C VAL A 163 -2.04 -55.26 0.26
N SER A 164 -1.63 -56.21 -0.57
CA SER A 164 -0.50 -57.06 -0.29
C SER A 164 0.81 -56.46 -0.83
N VAL A 165 1.94 -56.87 -0.24
CA VAL A 165 3.26 -56.44 -0.73
C VAL A 165 3.47 -56.94 -2.18
N GLY A 166 3.78 -55.98 -3.09
CA GLY A 166 3.98 -56.27 -4.51
C GLY A 166 2.72 -56.16 -5.38
N GLU A 167 1.56 -55.87 -4.78
CA GLU A 167 0.33 -55.61 -5.53
C GLU A 167 0.39 -54.28 -6.27
N ILE A 168 -0.08 -54.24 -7.52
CA ILE A 168 -0.14 -53.01 -8.32
C ILE A 168 -1.44 -52.28 -7.99
N LEU A 169 -1.33 -51.04 -7.51
CA LEU A 169 -2.47 -50.17 -7.19
C LEU A 169 -3.06 -49.59 -8.50
N THR A 170 -4.37 -49.42 -8.51
CA THR A 170 -5.12 -48.82 -9.60
C THR A 170 -5.85 -47.54 -9.08
N ALA A 171 -6.46 -46.77 -9.97
CA ALA A 171 -7.25 -45.60 -9.61
C ALA A 171 -8.55 -45.95 -8.83
N GLU A 172 -8.93 -47.23 -8.75
CA GLU A 172 -10.10 -47.71 -8.04
C GLU A 172 -9.80 -48.05 -6.55
N ASP A 173 -8.54 -48.23 -6.21
CA ASP A 173 -8.06 -48.56 -4.88
C ASP A 173 -7.94 -47.35 -3.98
#